data_2739d55b50d149fc5cc967b2ab595b4c
#
_entry.id   2739d55b50d149fc5cc967b2ab595b4c
#
_cell.length_a   1.000
_cell.length_b   1.000
_cell.length_c   1.000
_cell.angle_alpha   90.00
_cell.angle_beta   90.00
_cell.angle_gamma   90.00
#
_symmetry.space_group_name_H-M   'P 1'
#
loop_
_entity.id
_entity.type
_entity.pdbx_description
1 polymer ?
#
loop_
_entity_poly.entity_id
_entity_poly.type
_entity_poly.pdbx_seq_one_letter_code
_entity_poly.pdbx_strand_id
1 'polypeptide(L)'
;MVMKKILFISGLMVLALGWSGWKAKQSSRAFVSKAEIISCMETETVGAYLNEASTPAFGLMHNTPLQVSAQDLQGKMIKFDVSDGVQANAYYLAPKKKSKKWLIVIQEWWGLNDQIKQEADKYFSDLKDMNVLAIDMYDGKVAATPDSAMKLTREAKPERMTNIIRGAIQQAGADAAIYSVGWCFGGMWSLQTAIIGGAKAKGTIMFYGRPETDMEKLKNIQCDVIGFFGNQDRSPSPEMVTAFEKNMETAGKKLNTYKYDAGHGFANPSNPKFNAEATADAYAKAIAFLRSH
;
A
#
# COMPACT_ATOMS: atom_id res chain seq x y z
N MET A 1 44.46 -41.24 -74.96
CA MET A 1 45.16 -39.97 -74.72
C MET A 1 44.84 -39.48 -73.37
N VAL A 2 45.72 -39.75 -72.39
CA VAL A 2 45.42 -39.64 -70.91
C VAL A 2 46.26 -38.48 -70.38
N MET A 3 45.59 -37.51 -69.73
CA MET A 3 46.32 -36.49 -68.99
C MET A 3 46.18 -36.71 -67.48
N LYS A 4 47.31 -36.89 -66.83
CA LYS A 4 47.48 -37.08 -65.38
C LYS A 4 47.30 -35.77 -64.65
N LYS A 5 46.55 -35.83 -63.58
CA LYS A 5 46.42 -34.75 -62.57
C LYS A 5 47.57 -34.83 -61.59
N ILE A 6 48.26 -33.72 -61.40
CA ILE A 6 49.28 -33.54 -60.35
C ILE A 6 48.64 -32.78 -59.20
N LEU A 7 48.75 -33.36 -58.00
CA LEU A 7 48.26 -32.79 -56.71
C LEU A 7 49.43 -32.01 -56.09
N PHE A 8 49.20 -30.71 -55.82
CA PHE A 8 50.11 -29.92 -54.99
C PHE A 8 49.50 -29.79 -53.60
N ILE A 9 50.21 -30.28 -52.59
CA ILE A 9 49.92 -30.08 -51.16
C ILE A 9 50.85 -28.95 -50.72
N SER A 10 50.24 -27.80 -50.38
CA SER A 10 50.91 -26.70 -49.68
C SER A 10 50.53 -26.71 -48.21
N GLY A 11 51.46 -27.06 -47.37
CA GLY A 11 51.29 -26.96 -45.91
C GLY A 11 51.33 -25.53 -45.46
N LEU A 12 50.32 -25.15 -44.68
CA LEU A 12 50.32 -23.89 -44.00
C LEU A 12 50.64 -24.12 -42.53
N MET A 13 51.78 -23.60 -42.11
CA MET A 13 52.26 -23.60 -40.73
C MET A 13 51.56 -22.49 -39.99
N VAL A 14 50.68 -22.81 -39.03
CA VAL A 14 49.99 -21.82 -38.15
C VAL A 14 50.84 -21.60 -36.90
N LEU A 15 51.47 -20.46 -36.82
CA LEU A 15 52.07 -19.94 -35.57
C LEU A 15 51.03 -19.57 -34.57
N ALA A 16 50.90 -20.31 -33.48
CA ALA A 16 50.10 -19.96 -32.33
C ALA A 16 50.83 -18.90 -31.51
N LEU A 17 50.40 -17.65 -31.64
CA LEU A 17 50.77 -16.58 -30.72
C LEU A 17 49.85 -16.68 -29.49
N GLY A 18 50.45 -17.00 -28.35
CA GLY A 18 49.80 -17.04 -27.08
C GLY A 18 49.29 -15.67 -26.64
N TRP A 19 48.01 -15.50 -26.56
CA TRP A 19 47.36 -14.36 -25.96
C TRP A 19 47.13 -14.62 -24.45
N SER A 20 48.03 -14.04 -23.63
CA SER A 20 47.90 -14.05 -22.18
C SER A 20 46.66 -13.26 -21.80
N GLY A 21 45.59 -13.98 -21.41
CA GLY A 21 44.35 -13.41 -20.96
C GLY A 21 44.52 -12.61 -19.68
N TRP A 22 44.44 -11.30 -19.80
CA TRP A 22 44.24 -10.41 -18.68
C TRP A 22 42.80 -10.56 -18.22
N LYS A 23 42.58 -11.42 -17.22
CA LYS A 23 41.30 -11.48 -16.47
C LYS A 23 41.13 -10.17 -15.70
N ALA A 24 40.47 -9.20 -16.31
CA ALA A 24 39.89 -8.10 -15.57
C ALA A 24 38.90 -8.71 -14.57
N LYS A 25 39.19 -8.61 -13.25
CA LYS A 25 38.23 -8.80 -12.21
C LYS A 25 37.15 -7.73 -12.40
N GLN A 26 36.06 -8.04 -13.11
CA GLN A 26 34.83 -7.31 -12.98
C GLN A 26 34.35 -7.51 -11.55
N SER A 27 34.56 -6.50 -10.72
CA SER A 27 33.85 -6.32 -9.48
C SER A 27 32.37 -6.28 -9.85
N SER A 28 31.66 -7.39 -9.63
CA SER A 28 30.21 -7.42 -9.69
C SER A 28 29.72 -6.54 -8.53
N ARG A 29 29.61 -5.22 -8.76
CA ARG A 29 28.69 -4.42 -7.99
C ARG A 29 27.32 -5.03 -8.28
N ALA A 30 26.80 -5.78 -7.30
CA ALA A 30 25.44 -6.25 -7.34
C ALA A 30 24.55 -5.02 -7.59
N PHE A 31 23.95 -4.95 -8.75
CA PHE A 31 22.94 -3.94 -9.06
C PHE A 31 21.75 -4.31 -8.18
N VAL A 32 21.64 -3.66 -7.02
CA VAL A 32 20.47 -3.79 -6.17
C VAL A 32 19.29 -3.33 -7.05
N SER A 33 18.35 -4.22 -7.28
CA SER A 33 17.21 -3.90 -8.14
C SER A 33 16.43 -2.74 -7.54
N LYS A 34 15.79 -1.92 -8.39
CA LYS A 34 14.92 -0.82 -7.91
C LYS A 34 13.84 -1.34 -6.94
N ALA A 35 13.41 -2.59 -7.10
CA ALA A 35 12.47 -3.26 -6.20
C ALA A 35 13.08 -3.57 -4.82
N GLU A 36 14.37 -3.98 -4.75
CA GLU A 36 15.06 -4.22 -3.48
C GLU A 36 15.36 -2.92 -2.74
N ILE A 37 15.72 -1.85 -3.46
CA ILE A 37 15.90 -0.51 -2.86
C ILE A 37 14.58 -0.03 -2.25
N ILE A 38 13.48 -0.14 -2.99
CA ILE A 38 12.14 0.23 -2.49
C ILE A 38 11.75 -0.62 -1.29
N SER A 39 12.03 -1.94 -1.30
CA SER A 39 11.75 -2.85 -0.18
C SER A 39 12.52 -2.48 1.09
N CYS A 40 13.82 -2.16 0.98
CA CYS A 40 14.62 -1.71 2.13
C CYS A 40 14.15 -0.35 2.67
N MET A 41 13.69 0.56 1.80
CA MET A 41 13.21 1.90 2.18
C MET A 41 11.78 1.88 2.76
N GLU A 42 10.95 0.88 2.42
CA GLU A 42 9.58 0.71 2.95
C GLU A 42 9.55 0.48 4.47
N THR A 43 10.67 0.08 5.07
CA THR A 43 10.69 -0.33 6.47
C THR A 43 10.79 0.82 7.47
N GLU A 44 11.26 2.02 7.10
CA GLU A 44 11.57 3.08 8.07
C GLU A 44 10.31 3.79 8.60
N THR A 45 9.45 4.34 7.74
CA THR A 45 8.20 5.00 8.18
C THR A 45 7.22 4.00 8.78
N VAL A 46 7.07 2.81 8.15
CA VAL A 46 6.25 1.73 8.67
C VAL A 46 6.80 1.21 9.99
N GLY A 47 8.11 0.98 10.09
CA GLY A 47 8.76 0.56 11.33
C GLY A 47 8.57 1.56 12.47
N ALA A 48 8.69 2.85 12.21
CA ALA A 48 8.43 3.91 13.18
C ALA A 48 6.97 3.90 13.66
N TYR A 49 6.01 3.70 12.77
CA TYR A 49 4.61 3.53 13.15
C TYR A 49 4.40 2.29 14.01
N LEU A 50 4.90 1.12 13.60
CA LEU A 50 4.73 -0.13 14.33
C LEU A 50 5.34 -0.05 15.73
N ASN A 51 6.50 0.61 15.89
CA ASN A 51 7.11 0.86 17.19
C ASN A 51 6.21 1.76 18.06
N GLU A 52 5.69 2.86 17.54
CA GLU A 52 4.77 3.75 18.25
C GLU A 52 3.48 3.02 18.63
N ALA A 53 2.84 2.34 17.68
CA ALA A 53 1.59 1.61 17.87
C ALA A 53 1.70 0.39 18.80
N SER A 54 2.92 -0.03 19.15
CA SER A 54 3.17 -1.07 20.16
C SER A 54 3.35 -0.53 21.59
N THR A 55 3.17 0.79 21.79
CA THR A 55 3.32 1.40 23.11
C THR A 55 1.99 1.47 23.88
N PRO A 56 2.00 1.36 25.23
CA PRO A 56 0.78 1.56 26.03
C PRO A 56 0.14 2.94 25.81
N ALA A 57 0.94 3.99 25.61
CA ALA A 57 0.45 5.35 25.35
C ALA A 57 -0.40 5.41 24.07
N PHE A 58 0.00 4.72 23.01
CA PHE A 58 -0.79 4.60 21.78
C PHE A 58 -2.08 3.82 22.04
N GLY A 59 -2.02 2.71 22.77
CA GLY A 59 -3.20 1.92 23.14
C GLY A 59 -4.26 2.72 23.90
N LEU A 60 -3.84 3.63 24.80
CA LEU A 60 -4.75 4.50 25.54
C LEU A 60 -5.47 5.55 24.66
N MET A 61 -5.00 5.82 23.47
CA MET A 61 -5.67 6.73 22.51
C MET A 61 -6.77 6.01 21.71
N HIS A 62 -6.84 4.68 21.77
CA HIS A 62 -7.75 3.87 20.99
C HIS A 62 -8.68 3.06 21.90
N ASN A 63 -9.97 3.26 21.73
CA ASN A 63 -10.96 2.47 22.46
C ASN A 63 -11.29 1.18 21.72
N THR A 64 -11.72 0.19 22.49
CA THR A 64 -12.22 -1.08 21.93
C THR A 64 -13.33 -0.79 20.92
N PRO A 65 -13.23 -1.34 19.70
CA PRO A 65 -14.25 -1.14 18.68
C PRO A 65 -15.61 -1.65 19.16
N LEU A 66 -16.68 -0.90 18.85
CA LEU A 66 -18.03 -1.42 19.02
C LEU A 66 -18.15 -2.68 18.14
N GLN A 67 -18.76 -3.73 18.71
CA GLN A 67 -19.10 -4.92 17.96
C GLN A 67 -20.24 -4.56 16.99
N VAL A 68 -19.93 -4.55 15.71
CA VAL A 68 -20.93 -4.40 14.66
C VAL A 68 -21.36 -5.78 14.23
N SER A 69 -22.66 -6.02 14.11
CA SER A 69 -23.18 -7.30 13.62
C SER A 69 -22.77 -7.51 12.17
N ALA A 70 -22.26 -8.71 11.85
CA ALA A 70 -21.98 -9.14 10.48
C ALA A 70 -23.26 -9.33 9.63
N GLN A 71 -24.44 -9.10 10.19
CA GLN A 71 -25.71 -9.16 9.47
C GLN A 71 -25.70 -8.03 8.43
N ASP A 72 -26.00 -8.40 7.17
CA ASP A 72 -26.13 -7.49 6.01
C ASP A 72 -24.86 -7.15 5.21
N LEU A 73 -23.73 -7.85 5.42
CA LEU A 73 -22.56 -7.69 4.57
C LEU A 73 -22.84 -8.18 3.13
N GLN A 74 -22.56 -7.34 2.12
CA GLN A 74 -22.90 -7.59 0.72
C GLN A 74 -21.81 -8.37 -0.03
N GLY A 75 -20.57 -8.29 0.43
CA GLY A 75 -19.41 -8.91 -0.20
C GLY A 75 -19.15 -10.34 0.29
N LYS A 76 -18.06 -10.91 -0.16
CA LYS A 76 -17.60 -12.25 0.23
C LYS A 76 -16.11 -12.26 0.54
N MET A 77 -15.69 -13.13 1.45
CA MET A 77 -14.27 -13.40 1.66
C MET A 77 -13.70 -14.18 0.47
N ILE A 78 -12.56 -13.75 -0.01
CA ILE A 78 -11.77 -14.44 -1.04
C ILE A 78 -10.34 -14.62 -0.57
N LYS A 79 -9.62 -15.51 -1.25
CA LYS A 79 -8.16 -15.62 -1.15
C LYS A 79 -7.53 -15.21 -2.47
N PHE A 80 -6.31 -14.66 -2.40
CA PHE A 80 -5.52 -14.30 -3.58
C PHE A 80 -4.04 -14.62 -3.36
N ASP A 81 -3.34 -14.83 -4.46
CA ASP A 81 -1.94 -15.22 -4.43
C ASP A 81 -1.03 -14.03 -4.13
N VAL A 82 0.02 -14.30 -3.38
CA VAL A 82 1.07 -13.34 -3.00
C VAL A 82 2.44 -13.92 -3.28
N SER A 83 3.41 -13.07 -3.52
CA SER A 83 4.76 -13.47 -3.95
C SER A 83 5.55 -14.31 -2.95
N ASP A 84 5.18 -14.28 -1.66
CA ASP A 84 5.81 -15.10 -0.61
C ASP A 84 5.24 -16.53 -0.53
N GLY A 85 4.31 -16.90 -1.41
CA GLY A 85 3.69 -18.22 -1.48
C GLY A 85 2.58 -18.49 -0.46
N VAL A 86 2.29 -17.53 0.42
CA VAL A 86 1.20 -17.65 1.40
C VAL A 86 0.03 -16.80 0.93
N GLN A 87 -1.09 -17.43 0.55
CA GLN A 87 -2.28 -16.69 0.13
C GLN A 87 -2.73 -15.67 1.17
N ALA A 88 -3.16 -14.51 0.69
CA ALA A 88 -3.78 -13.47 1.51
C ALA A 88 -5.31 -13.53 1.41
N ASN A 89 -5.99 -12.98 2.41
CA ASN A 89 -7.45 -12.89 2.44
C ASN A 89 -7.89 -11.46 2.12
N ALA A 90 -9.09 -11.33 1.57
CA ALA A 90 -9.76 -10.05 1.43
C ALA A 90 -11.28 -10.22 1.43
N TYR A 91 -11.99 -9.17 1.80
CA TYR A 91 -13.41 -9.03 1.59
C TYR A 91 -13.65 -8.30 0.26
N TYR A 92 -14.39 -8.92 -0.65
CA TYR A 92 -14.51 -8.50 -2.04
C TYR A 92 -15.96 -8.24 -2.47
N LEU A 93 -16.14 -7.12 -3.15
CA LEU A 93 -17.38 -6.71 -3.80
C LEU A 93 -17.13 -6.45 -5.29
N ALA A 94 -17.89 -7.14 -6.14
CA ALA A 94 -17.77 -7.02 -7.59
C ALA A 94 -18.94 -6.22 -8.19
N PRO A 95 -18.69 -5.22 -9.03
CA PRO A 95 -19.76 -4.51 -9.71
C PRO A 95 -20.47 -5.41 -10.73
N LYS A 96 -21.74 -5.11 -11.02
CA LYS A 96 -22.54 -5.90 -11.98
C LYS A 96 -21.90 -5.93 -13.39
N LYS A 97 -21.23 -4.86 -13.78
CA LYS A 97 -20.48 -4.76 -15.05
C LYS A 97 -18.99 -4.85 -14.75
N LYS A 98 -18.23 -5.58 -15.56
CA LYS A 98 -16.77 -5.65 -15.41
C LYS A 98 -16.17 -4.24 -15.39
N SER A 99 -15.32 -3.99 -14.44
CA SER A 99 -14.64 -2.71 -14.27
C SER A 99 -13.13 -2.92 -14.12
N LYS A 100 -12.36 -1.99 -14.67
CA LYS A 100 -10.90 -1.91 -14.45
C LYS A 100 -10.55 -1.08 -13.21
N LYS A 101 -11.52 -0.37 -12.62
CA LYS A 101 -11.33 0.43 -11.42
C LYS A 101 -11.41 -0.47 -10.19
N TRP A 102 -10.43 -0.34 -9.29
CA TRP A 102 -10.33 -1.10 -8.05
C TRP A 102 -10.04 -0.18 -6.89
N LEU A 103 -10.89 -0.22 -5.87
CA LEU A 103 -10.66 0.43 -4.60
C LEU A 103 -10.13 -0.59 -3.60
N ILE A 104 -8.87 -0.43 -3.19
CA ILE A 104 -8.27 -1.20 -2.09
C ILE A 104 -8.62 -0.47 -0.79
N VAL A 105 -9.36 -1.15 0.08
CA VAL A 105 -9.74 -0.66 1.42
C VAL A 105 -8.81 -1.28 2.44
N ILE A 106 -8.21 -0.46 3.30
CA ILE A 106 -7.20 -0.92 4.25
C ILE A 106 -7.66 -0.65 5.68
N GLN A 107 -7.69 -1.70 6.45
CA GLN A 107 -8.13 -1.75 7.84
C GLN A 107 -7.36 -0.81 8.77
N GLU A 108 -7.96 -0.47 9.89
CA GLU A 108 -7.24 0.10 11.02
C GLU A 108 -6.37 -0.97 11.72
N TRP A 109 -5.68 -0.61 12.77
CA TRP A 109 -4.81 -1.51 13.53
C TRP A 109 -5.55 -2.69 14.22
N TRP A 110 -6.88 -2.68 14.18
CA TRP A 110 -7.74 -3.74 14.73
C TRP A 110 -7.81 -5.02 13.89
N GLY A 111 -7.41 -4.97 12.63
CA GLY A 111 -7.61 -6.05 11.66
C GLY A 111 -8.84 -5.84 10.79
N LEU A 112 -9.07 -6.75 9.83
CA LEU A 112 -10.23 -6.71 8.92
C LEU A 112 -11.50 -7.13 9.65
N ASN A 113 -11.99 -6.26 10.53
CA ASN A 113 -13.22 -6.46 11.29
C ASN A 113 -14.48 -6.11 10.47
N ASP A 114 -15.65 -6.35 11.02
CA ASP A 114 -16.92 -6.13 10.32
C ASP A 114 -17.21 -4.65 10.07
N GLN A 115 -16.68 -3.73 10.89
CA GLN A 115 -16.78 -2.29 10.65
C GLN A 115 -16.07 -1.90 9.33
N ILE A 116 -14.87 -2.41 9.10
CA ILE A 116 -14.13 -2.13 7.85
C ILE A 116 -14.82 -2.76 6.63
N LYS A 117 -15.43 -3.94 6.79
CA LYS A 117 -16.24 -4.56 5.73
C LYS A 117 -17.47 -3.72 5.41
N GLN A 118 -18.13 -3.12 6.43
CA GLN A 118 -19.25 -2.20 6.21
C GLN A 118 -18.82 -0.89 5.54
N GLU A 119 -17.65 -0.34 5.87
CA GLU A 119 -17.09 0.78 5.12
C GLU A 119 -16.85 0.41 3.65
N ALA A 120 -16.34 -0.80 3.38
CA ALA A 120 -16.18 -1.30 2.02
C ALA A 120 -17.54 -1.42 1.29
N ASP A 121 -18.57 -1.93 1.93
CA ASP A 121 -19.95 -2.00 1.40
C ASP A 121 -20.50 -0.61 1.09
N LYS A 122 -20.24 0.37 1.95
CA LYS A 122 -20.67 1.75 1.76
C LYS A 122 -20.01 2.40 0.55
N TYR A 123 -18.68 2.29 0.42
CA TYR A 123 -17.97 2.75 -0.77
C TYR A 123 -18.48 2.06 -2.04
N PHE A 124 -18.68 0.74 -2.00
CA PHE A 124 -19.20 -0.03 -3.12
C PHE A 124 -20.59 0.44 -3.55
N SER A 125 -21.49 0.65 -2.59
CA SER A 125 -22.87 1.09 -2.84
C SER A 125 -22.94 2.47 -3.48
N ASP A 126 -22.02 3.38 -3.10
CA ASP A 126 -21.98 4.75 -3.61
C ASP A 126 -21.25 4.85 -4.96
N LEU A 127 -20.19 4.06 -5.18
CA LEU A 127 -19.39 4.12 -6.41
C LEU A 127 -19.96 3.28 -7.55
N LYS A 128 -20.59 2.13 -7.26
CA LYS A 128 -21.30 1.22 -8.17
C LYS A 128 -20.51 0.65 -9.37
N ASP A 129 -19.46 1.31 -9.82
CA ASP A 129 -18.66 0.96 -10.99
C ASP A 129 -17.24 0.46 -10.66
N MET A 130 -16.90 0.35 -9.38
CA MET A 130 -15.58 -0.09 -8.91
C MET A 130 -15.65 -1.48 -8.26
N ASN A 131 -14.61 -2.27 -8.48
CA ASN A 131 -14.34 -3.41 -7.60
C ASN A 131 -13.86 -2.86 -6.25
N VAL A 132 -14.37 -3.37 -5.15
CA VAL A 132 -13.90 -2.99 -3.82
C VAL A 132 -13.27 -4.20 -3.14
N LEU A 133 -12.03 -4.06 -2.70
CA LEU A 133 -11.23 -5.14 -2.10
C LEU A 133 -10.70 -4.67 -0.75
N ALA A 134 -11.35 -5.07 0.33
CA ALA A 134 -10.85 -4.81 1.69
C ALA A 134 -9.84 -5.91 2.05
N ILE A 135 -8.55 -5.55 2.04
CA ILE A 135 -7.46 -6.50 2.26
C ILE A 135 -7.24 -6.77 3.74
N ASP A 136 -6.90 -8.01 4.06
CA ASP A 136 -6.58 -8.46 5.40
C ASP A 136 -5.06 -8.40 5.62
N MET A 137 -4.61 -7.39 6.37
CA MET A 137 -3.20 -7.16 6.62
C MET A 137 -2.63 -8.02 7.77
N TYR A 138 -3.48 -8.80 8.45
CA TYR A 138 -3.08 -9.60 9.63
C TYR A 138 -3.39 -11.09 9.49
N ASP A 139 -3.56 -11.59 8.26
CA ASP A 139 -3.77 -13.02 7.95
C ASP A 139 -4.91 -13.66 8.78
N GLY A 140 -6.06 -13.00 8.85
CA GLY A 140 -7.27 -13.49 9.52
C GLY A 140 -7.39 -13.10 10.99
N LYS A 141 -6.41 -12.39 11.54
CA LYS A 141 -6.45 -11.98 12.95
C LYS A 141 -7.18 -10.65 13.10
N VAL A 142 -8.07 -10.59 14.09
CA VAL A 142 -8.80 -9.37 14.50
C VAL A 142 -8.63 -9.17 15.99
N ALA A 143 -8.28 -7.96 16.38
CA ALA A 143 -8.14 -7.59 17.78
C ALA A 143 -9.46 -7.12 18.37
N ALA A 144 -9.74 -7.55 19.61
CA ALA A 144 -10.94 -7.15 20.36
C ALA A 144 -10.62 -6.13 21.46
N THR A 145 -9.35 -5.95 21.80
CA THR A 145 -8.88 -5.03 22.84
C THR A 145 -7.64 -4.29 22.39
N PRO A 146 -7.32 -3.11 22.96
CA PRO A 146 -6.06 -2.40 22.67
C PRO A 146 -4.82 -3.29 22.85
N ASP A 147 -4.77 -4.11 23.90
CA ASP A 147 -3.65 -5.02 24.14
C ASP A 147 -3.48 -6.05 23.02
N SER A 148 -4.59 -6.62 22.53
CA SER A 148 -4.54 -7.55 21.40
C SER A 148 -4.14 -6.84 20.10
N ALA A 149 -4.58 -5.60 19.87
CA ALA A 149 -4.17 -4.81 18.71
C ALA A 149 -2.67 -4.44 18.77
N MET A 150 -2.17 -4.01 19.92
CA MET A 150 -0.72 -3.79 20.16
C MET A 150 0.09 -5.06 19.88
N LYS A 151 -0.40 -6.23 20.33
CA LYS A 151 0.25 -7.51 20.04
C LYS A 151 0.30 -7.80 18.54
N LEU A 152 -0.84 -7.65 17.82
CA LEU A 152 -0.88 -7.85 16.38
C LEU A 152 0.07 -6.91 15.64
N THR A 153 0.10 -5.63 16.03
CA THR A 153 1.01 -4.64 15.47
C THR A 153 2.48 -5.00 15.69
N ARG A 154 2.82 -5.47 16.90
CA ARG A 154 4.20 -5.90 17.24
C ARG A 154 4.63 -7.14 16.44
N GLU A 155 3.71 -8.08 16.20
CA GLU A 155 3.98 -9.30 15.44
C GLU A 155 3.94 -9.07 13.93
N ALA A 156 3.43 -7.93 13.50
CA ALA A 156 3.27 -7.59 12.09
C ALA A 156 4.62 -7.45 11.39
N LYS A 157 4.72 -8.06 10.21
CA LYS A 157 5.91 -8.01 9.36
C LYS A 157 5.68 -7.07 8.18
N PRO A 158 6.37 -5.93 8.09
CA PRO A 158 6.20 -4.98 6.99
C PRO A 158 6.32 -5.61 5.60
N GLU A 159 7.26 -6.56 5.45
CA GLU A 159 7.43 -7.28 4.18
C GLU A 159 6.18 -8.08 3.79
N ARG A 160 5.54 -8.79 4.75
CA ARG A 160 4.29 -9.52 4.50
C ARG A 160 3.17 -8.56 4.07
N MET A 161 3.03 -7.43 4.74
CA MET A 161 2.04 -6.40 4.40
C MET A 161 2.26 -5.83 3.00
N THR A 162 3.50 -5.52 2.67
CA THR A 162 3.90 -5.10 1.33
C THR A 162 3.55 -6.15 0.28
N ASN A 163 3.81 -7.43 0.55
CA ASN A 163 3.48 -8.52 -0.34
C ASN A 163 1.97 -8.68 -0.52
N ILE A 164 1.16 -8.51 0.54
CA ILE A 164 -0.31 -8.50 0.45
C ILE A 164 -0.78 -7.37 -0.49
N ILE A 165 -0.26 -6.16 -0.36
CA ILE A 165 -0.61 -5.04 -1.25
C ILE A 165 -0.21 -5.34 -2.70
N ARG A 166 1.00 -5.84 -2.94
CA ARG A 166 1.45 -6.24 -4.29
C ARG A 166 0.55 -7.32 -4.88
N GLY A 167 0.20 -8.33 -4.09
CA GLY A 167 -0.75 -9.38 -4.49
C GLY A 167 -2.14 -8.82 -4.83
N ALA A 168 -2.67 -7.89 -4.04
CA ALA A 168 -3.94 -7.23 -4.31
C ALA A 168 -3.91 -6.42 -5.64
N ILE A 169 -2.82 -5.71 -5.91
CA ILE A 169 -2.60 -5.00 -7.18
C ILE A 169 -2.48 -5.99 -8.35
N GLN A 170 -1.85 -7.13 -8.15
CA GLN A 170 -1.75 -8.20 -9.14
C GLN A 170 -3.11 -8.86 -9.40
N GLN A 171 -3.88 -9.16 -8.35
CA GLN A 171 -5.24 -9.69 -8.41
C GLN A 171 -6.18 -8.80 -9.24
N ALA A 172 -6.00 -7.49 -9.16
CA ALA A 172 -6.78 -6.54 -9.95
C ALA A 172 -6.50 -6.62 -11.47
N GLY A 173 -5.35 -7.16 -11.87
CA GLY A 173 -4.97 -7.36 -13.27
C GLY A 173 -4.02 -6.30 -13.84
N ALA A 174 -3.52 -6.57 -15.06
CA ALA A 174 -2.50 -5.74 -15.70
C ALA A 174 -2.98 -4.31 -15.98
N ASP A 175 -4.22 -4.18 -16.44
CA ASP A 175 -4.83 -2.90 -16.88
C ASP A 175 -5.63 -2.20 -15.78
N ALA A 176 -5.49 -2.63 -14.53
CA ALA A 176 -6.28 -2.09 -13.43
C ALA A 176 -5.86 -0.66 -13.09
N ALA A 177 -6.88 0.19 -12.86
CA ALA A 177 -6.75 1.49 -12.22
C ALA A 177 -6.96 1.30 -10.71
N ILE A 178 -5.91 1.51 -9.93
CA ILE A 178 -5.90 1.25 -8.48
C ILE A 178 -6.14 2.54 -7.72
N TYR A 179 -7.12 2.50 -6.85
CA TYR A 179 -7.39 3.50 -5.83
C TYR A 179 -7.23 2.85 -4.45
N SER A 180 -6.90 3.64 -3.46
CA SER A 180 -6.80 3.14 -2.09
C SER A 180 -7.42 4.09 -1.08
N VAL A 181 -7.96 3.52 -0.01
CA VAL A 181 -8.46 4.24 1.15
C VAL A 181 -8.14 3.46 2.42
N GLY A 182 -7.81 4.18 3.48
CA GLY A 182 -7.56 3.57 4.77
C GLY A 182 -7.55 4.57 5.91
N TRP A 183 -7.68 4.06 7.14
CA TRP A 183 -7.79 4.84 8.37
C TRP A 183 -6.68 4.46 9.34
N CYS A 184 -6.07 5.44 10.01
CA CYS A 184 -5.00 5.21 10.98
C CYS A 184 -3.85 4.40 10.38
N PHE A 185 -3.60 3.18 10.87
CA PHE A 185 -2.70 2.19 10.25
C PHE A 185 -2.96 2.05 8.74
N GLY A 186 -4.22 1.87 8.36
CA GLY A 186 -4.61 1.75 6.95
C GLY A 186 -4.41 3.04 6.16
N GLY A 187 -4.51 4.21 6.79
CA GLY A 187 -4.23 5.50 6.14
C GLY A 187 -2.77 5.61 5.71
N MET A 188 -1.85 5.18 6.57
CA MET A 188 -0.43 5.05 6.22
C MET A 188 -0.23 4.05 5.07
N TRP A 189 -0.83 2.86 5.17
CA TRP A 189 -0.70 1.84 4.12
C TRP A 189 -1.42 2.20 2.81
N SER A 190 -2.44 3.06 2.86
CA SER A 190 -3.05 3.62 1.64
C SER A 190 -2.03 4.46 0.86
N LEU A 191 -1.24 5.30 1.54
CA LEU A 191 -0.15 6.05 0.89
C LEU A 191 0.95 5.10 0.36
N GLN A 192 1.32 4.07 1.12
CA GLN A 192 2.27 3.04 0.63
C GLN A 192 1.72 2.31 -0.59
N THR A 193 0.41 2.07 -0.65
CA THR A 193 -0.25 1.46 -1.83
C THR A 193 -0.07 2.33 -3.08
N ALA A 194 -0.15 3.66 -2.97
CA ALA A 194 0.13 4.56 -4.09
C ALA A 194 1.60 4.48 -4.54
N ILE A 195 2.54 4.40 -3.60
CA ILE A 195 3.98 4.27 -3.87
C ILE A 195 4.28 2.94 -4.58
N ILE A 196 3.74 1.83 -4.06
CA ILE A 196 3.91 0.47 -4.59
C ILE A 196 3.23 0.33 -5.95
N GLY A 197 2.05 0.90 -6.10
CA GLY A 197 1.22 0.82 -7.31
C GLY A 197 1.81 1.55 -8.51
N GLY A 198 2.64 2.58 -8.29
CA GLY A 198 3.28 3.34 -9.36
C GLY A 198 2.27 3.82 -10.40
N ALA A 199 2.48 3.50 -11.67
CA ALA A 199 1.61 3.94 -12.78
C ALA A 199 0.17 3.39 -12.72
N LYS A 200 -0.07 2.30 -11.98
CA LYS A 200 -1.42 1.77 -11.79
C LYS A 200 -2.20 2.56 -10.74
N ALA A 201 -1.54 3.21 -9.79
CA ALA A 201 -2.21 4.05 -8.80
C ALA A 201 -2.83 5.27 -9.49
N LYS A 202 -4.10 5.54 -9.22
CA LYS A 202 -4.88 6.64 -9.80
C LYS A 202 -5.41 7.63 -8.77
N GLY A 203 -5.45 7.22 -7.52
CA GLY A 203 -5.84 8.09 -6.41
C GLY A 203 -5.65 7.39 -5.08
N THR A 204 -5.29 8.15 -4.05
CA THR A 204 -5.10 7.62 -2.71
C THR A 204 -5.74 8.51 -1.67
N ILE A 205 -6.40 7.89 -0.71
CA ILE A 205 -7.15 8.54 0.35
C ILE A 205 -6.61 8.07 1.68
N MET A 206 -6.20 9.01 2.52
CA MET A 206 -5.73 8.68 3.86
C MET A 206 -6.49 9.44 4.94
N PHE A 207 -7.07 8.71 5.88
CA PHE A 207 -7.66 9.27 7.08
C PHE A 207 -6.68 9.12 8.24
N TYR A 208 -6.26 10.23 8.82
CA TYR A 208 -5.36 10.30 10.00
C TYR A 208 -4.26 9.24 10.02
N GLY A 209 -3.72 8.91 8.85
CA GLY A 209 -2.60 7.99 8.70
C GLY A 209 -1.26 8.72 8.86
N ARG A 210 -0.25 7.99 9.38
CA ARG A 210 1.11 8.55 9.47
C ARG A 210 1.66 8.86 8.09
N PRO A 211 2.12 10.10 7.82
CA PRO A 211 2.71 10.48 6.54
C PRO A 211 4.05 9.79 6.28
N GLU A 212 4.37 9.59 5.00
CA GLU A 212 5.72 9.23 4.56
C GLU A 212 6.64 10.45 4.63
N THR A 213 7.87 10.23 5.08
CA THR A 213 8.89 11.28 5.21
C THR A 213 10.05 11.13 4.24
N ASP A 214 10.22 9.95 3.65
CA ASP A 214 11.26 9.67 2.68
C ASP A 214 10.94 10.32 1.33
N MET A 215 11.77 11.28 0.94
CA MET A 215 11.61 12.05 -0.30
C MET A 215 11.71 11.19 -1.55
N GLU A 216 12.54 10.14 -1.56
CA GLU A 216 12.66 9.26 -2.72
C GLU A 216 11.40 8.41 -2.91
N LYS A 217 10.77 7.97 -1.82
CA LYS A 217 9.46 7.32 -1.87
C LYS A 217 8.37 8.25 -2.35
N LEU A 218 8.31 9.46 -1.81
CA LEU A 218 7.32 10.47 -2.22
C LEU A 218 7.42 10.79 -3.72
N LYS A 219 8.62 10.89 -4.27
CA LYS A 219 8.84 11.08 -5.72
C LYS A 219 8.28 9.93 -6.59
N ASN A 220 8.08 8.73 -6.02
CA ASN A 220 7.51 7.60 -6.74
C ASN A 220 5.97 7.63 -6.83
N ILE A 221 5.29 8.48 -6.08
CA ILE A 221 3.83 8.65 -6.17
C ILE A 221 3.48 9.17 -7.57
N GLN A 222 2.53 8.51 -8.24
CA GLN A 222 2.10 8.84 -9.60
C GLN A 222 0.61 9.16 -9.71
N CYS A 223 -0.04 9.45 -8.59
CA CYS A 223 -1.45 9.80 -8.51
C CYS A 223 -1.68 10.96 -7.56
N ASP A 224 -2.86 11.52 -7.60
CA ASP A 224 -3.31 12.51 -6.63
C ASP A 224 -3.51 11.86 -5.25
N VAL A 225 -3.25 12.62 -4.21
CA VAL A 225 -3.41 12.23 -2.81
C VAL A 225 -4.39 13.17 -2.12
N ILE A 226 -5.34 12.60 -1.36
CA ILE A 226 -6.21 13.37 -0.47
C ILE A 226 -6.06 12.86 0.96
N GLY A 227 -5.89 13.76 1.91
CA GLY A 227 -5.69 13.45 3.32
C GLY A 227 -6.68 14.17 4.24
N PHE A 228 -7.21 13.44 5.23
CA PHE A 228 -8.13 13.95 6.24
C PHE A 228 -7.49 13.81 7.61
N PHE A 229 -7.28 14.94 8.31
CA PHE A 229 -6.53 14.99 9.56
C PHE A 229 -7.26 15.78 10.64
N GLY A 230 -7.02 15.43 11.90
CA GLY A 230 -7.54 16.16 13.04
C GLY A 230 -6.51 17.17 13.58
N ASN A 231 -6.93 18.41 13.87
CA ASN A 231 -6.06 19.42 14.46
C ASN A 231 -5.70 19.14 15.93
N GLN A 232 -6.44 18.23 16.59
CA GLN A 232 -6.20 17.78 17.96
C GLN A 232 -5.49 16.41 18.01
N ASP A 233 -5.07 15.89 16.85
CA ASP A 233 -4.36 14.62 16.78
C ASP A 233 -2.91 14.77 17.26
N ARG A 234 -2.40 13.75 17.92
CA ARG A 234 -1.01 13.68 18.39
C ARG A 234 -0.11 12.92 17.42
N SER A 235 -0.70 11.99 16.64
CA SER A 235 0.03 11.19 15.66
C SER A 235 -0.91 10.72 14.53
N PRO A 236 -0.88 11.40 13.36
CA PRO A 236 0.03 12.50 12.99
C PRO A 236 -0.40 13.84 13.62
N SER A 237 0.56 14.56 14.21
CA SER A 237 0.31 15.90 14.72
C SER A 237 0.13 16.92 13.56
N PRO A 238 -0.45 18.10 13.84
CA PRO A 238 -0.56 19.17 12.84
C PRO A 238 0.77 19.56 12.19
N GLU A 239 1.89 19.48 12.97
CA GLU A 239 3.24 19.76 12.48
C GLU A 239 3.70 18.67 11.50
N MET A 240 3.40 17.40 11.79
CA MET A 240 3.71 16.28 10.89
C MET A 240 2.93 16.41 9.57
N VAL A 241 1.67 16.83 9.63
CA VAL A 241 0.85 17.07 8.45
C VAL A 241 1.41 18.23 7.63
N THR A 242 1.80 19.33 8.27
CA THR A 242 2.43 20.49 7.60
C THR A 242 3.76 20.11 6.94
N ALA A 243 4.58 19.30 7.61
CA ALA A 243 5.81 18.77 7.03
C ALA A 243 5.52 17.89 5.80
N PHE A 244 4.48 17.07 5.87
CA PHE A 244 4.05 16.23 4.75
C PHE A 244 3.59 17.05 3.55
N GLU A 245 2.79 18.10 3.77
CA GLU A 245 2.37 19.03 2.72
C GLU A 245 3.60 19.63 1.99
N LYS A 246 4.58 20.11 2.76
CA LYS A 246 5.82 20.66 2.21
C LYS A 246 6.67 19.62 1.45
N ASN A 247 6.74 18.39 1.98
CA ASN A 247 7.50 17.32 1.35
C ASN A 247 6.85 16.91 0.01
N MET A 248 5.52 16.81 -0.04
CA MET A 248 4.77 16.50 -1.26
C MET A 248 4.94 17.60 -2.31
N GLU A 249 4.85 18.87 -1.92
CA GLU A 249 5.14 20.00 -2.79
C GLU A 249 6.57 19.94 -3.34
N THR A 250 7.56 19.71 -2.47
CA THR A 250 8.98 19.58 -2.85
C THR A 250 9.21 18.39 -3.79
N ALA A 251 8.47 17.29 -3.60
CA ALA A 251 8.50 16.13 -4.48
C ALA A 251 7.75 16.36 -5.81
N GLY A 252 7.08 17.50 -6.00
CA GLY A 252 6.26 17.82 -7.17
C GLY A 252 5.00 16.95 -7.25
N LYS A 253 4.43 16.58 -6.10
CA LYS A 253 3.25 15.71 -6.00
C LYS A 253 2.03 16.47 -5.52
N LYS A 254 0.86 16.11 -6.04
CA LYS A 254 -0.40 16.76 -5.68
C LYS A 254 -0.98 16.12 -4.43
N LEU A 255 -1.15 16.93 -3.40
CA LEU A 255 -1.77 16.58 -2.13
C LEU A 255 -2.83 17.62 -1.79
N ASN A 256 -4.05 17.16 -1.50
CA ASN A 256 -5.10 17.97 -0.90
C ASN A 256 -5.32 17.52 0.53
N THR A 257 -5.15 18.39 1.51
CA THR A 257 -5.43 18.09 2.92
C THR A 257 -6.66 18.82 3.41
N TYR A 258 -7.43 18.13 4.25
CA TYR A 258 -8.56 18.69 4.99
C TYR A 258 -8.30 18.47 6.46
N LYS A 259 -8.41 19.57 7.24
CA LYS A 259 -8.09 19.58 8.66
C LYS A 259 -9.38 19.90 9.42
N TYR A 260 -9.70 19.06 10.40
CA TYR A 260 -10.92 19.16 11.20
C TYR A 260 -10.59 19.47 12.66
N ASP A 261 -11.48 20.14 13.34
CA ASP A 261 -11.40 20.31 14.79
C ASP A 261 -11.79 19.01 15.49
N ALA A 262 -10.89 18.04 15.44
CA ALA A 262 -11.10 16.67 15.89
C ALA A 262 -9.76 16.01 16.28
N GLY A 263 -9.85 14.94 17.07
CA GLY A 263 -8.68 14.10 17.43
C GLY A 263 -8.48 12.92 16.51
N HIS A 264 -7.52 12.06 16.88
CA HIS A 264 -7.27 10.80 16.16
C HIS A 264 -8.52 9.92 16.13
N GLY A 265 -8.74 9.26 14.98
CA GLY A 265 -9.87 8.34 14.83
C GLY A 265 -11.23 9.02 14.76
N PHE A 266 -11.31 10.30 14.40
CA PHE A 266 -12.57 11.06 14.36
C PHE A 266 -13.62 10.45 13.41
N ALA A 267 -13.19 9.69 12.40
CA ALA A 267 -14.08 9.02 11.45
C ALA A 267 -14.44 7.58 11.86
N ASN A 268 -14.00 7.11 13.03
CA ASN A 268 -14.35 5.80 13.54
C ASN A 268 -15.53 5.87 14.50
N PRO A 269 -16.73 5.33 14.15
CA PRO A 269 -17.92 5.41 15.01
C PRO A 269 -17.75 4.74 16.38
N SER A 270 -16.77 3.81 16.51
CA SER A 270 -16.48 3.18 17.81
C SER A 270 -15.59 4.02 18.72
N ASN A 271 -15.03 5.13 18.21
CA ASN A 271 -14.19 6.03 19.00
C ASN A 271 -15.07 7.02 19.81
N PRO A 272 -14.86 7.21 21.11
CA PRO A 272 -15.53 8.26 21.88
C PRO A 272 -15.33 9.67 21.34
N LYS A 273 -14.29 9.90 20.57
CA LYS A 273 -13.99 11.16 19.87
C LYS A 273 -14.55 11.20 18.44
N PHE A 274 -15.47 10.29 18.11
CA PHE A 274 -16.14 10.28 16.81
C PHE A 274 -16.81 11.64 16.56
N ASN A 275 -16.53 12.21 15.39
CA ASN A 275 -17.12 13.45 14.93
C ASN A 275 -17.93 13.18 13.67
N ALA A 276 -19.26 13.11 13.82
CA ALA A 276 -20.17 12.73 12.75
C ALA A 276 -20.13 13.74 11.58
N GLU A 277 -20.06 15.05 11.88
CA GLU A 277 -20.02 16.10 10.86
C GLU A 277 -18.73 16.06 10.04
N ALA A 278 -17.57 16.03 10.72
CA ALA A 278 -16.28 15.89 10.06
C ALA A 278 -16.18 14.59 9.23
N THR A 279 -16.77 13.50 9.74
CA THR A 279 -16.79 12.21 9.03
C THR A 279 -17.66 12.27 7.77
N ALA A 280 -18.84 12.88 7.85
CA ALA A 280 -19.73 13.02 6.70
C ALA A 280 -19.10 13.89 5.61
N ASP A 281 -18.50 15.01 5.99
CA ASP A 281 -17.81 15.91 5.07
C ASP A 281 -16.58 15.25 4.42
N ALA A 282 -15.74 14.57 5.21
CA ALA A 282 -14.58 13.84 4.71
C ALA A 282 -15.00 12.71 3.75
N TYR A 283 -16.04 11.96 4.09
CA TYR A 283 -16.55 10.90 3.23
C TYR A 283 -17.09 11.45 1.90
N ALA A 284 -17.87 12.55 1.93
CA ALA A 284 -18.39 13.18 0.73
C ALA A 284 -17.25 13.63 -0.20
N LYS A 285 -16.17 14.22 0.36
CA LYS A 285 -14.97 14.59 -0.39
C LYS A 285 -14.22 13.38 -0.95
N ALA A 286 -14.13 12.30 -0.18
CA ALA A 286 -13.52 11.04 -0.62
C ALA A 286 -14.27 10.44 -1.82
N ILE A 287 -15.60 10.40 -1.78
CA ILE A 287 -16.43 9.94 -2.89
C ILE A 287 -16.30 10.86 -4.12
N ALA A 288 -16.32 12.18 -3.92
CA ALA A 288 -16.11 13.13 -5.02
C ALA A 288 -14.74 12.95 -5.68
N PHE A 289 -13.70 12.75 -4.88
CA PHE A 289 -12.34 12.45 -5.37
C PHE A 289 -12.31 11.17 -6.22
N LEU A 290 -12.87 10.06 -5.73
CA LEU A 290 -12.89 8.79 -6.46
C LEU A 290 -13.72 8.84 -7.76
N ARG A 291 -14.75 9.69 -7.82
CA ARG A 291 -15.56 9.88 -9.02
C ARG A 291 -14.89 10.75 -10.07
N SER A 292 -13.98 11.63 -9.67
CA SER A 292 -13.29 12.56 -10.57
C SER A 292 -12.02 12.00 -11.19
N HIS A 293 -11.57 10.84 -10.74
CA HIS A 293 -10.38 10.13 -11.21
C HIS A 293 -10.77 8.77 -11.78
#